data_6bf8b67acdffea9902ab6e3d425f082e
#
_entry.id   6bf8b67acdffea9902ab6e3d425f082e
#
_cell.length_a   1.000
_cell.length_b   1.000
_cell.length_c   1.000
_cell.angle_alpha   90.00
_cell.angle_beta   90.00
_cell.angle_gamma   90.00
#
_symmetry.space_group_name_H-M   'P 1'
#
loop_
_entity.id
_entity.type
_entity.pdbx_description
1 polymer ?
#
loop_
_entity_poly.entity_id
_entity_poly.type
_entity_poly.pdbx_seq_one_letter_code
_entity_poly.pdbx_strand_id
1 'polypeptide(L)'
;DRDALNRTFSAIWKMQRLVAGVTLLVWLVYVFFIAGEEKIISLNLTMMSVSCLVNLDWCLMGLDEFKPIALRNTAVKLLAAAAVFLFVRKPEDLWVYAFVWSLSTLVGCLSCMFSLRGKVTPVKVTWKEALKHLAPCALLSISVIAVSVYRQMDKVMIGALADMAQTGLYENAEKIILCLSGFISAIGTVMLPKVSRMTRMKQMDAVKRHIHRGFLQFRRFLEGHRPRKADEVPQFQVLLRNLPAAGKAVNDNPDALQDAINN
;
A
#
# COMPACT_ATOMS: atom_id res chain seq x y z
N ASP A 1 4.61 17.84 21.97
CA ASP A 1 4.46 19.25 21.62
C ASP A 1 3.48 19.42 20.46
N ARG A 2 2.25 19.89 20.75
CA ARG A 2 1.15 20.00 19.75
C ARG A 2 1.48 21.01 18.65
N ASP A 3 2.21 22.06 18.97
CA ASP A 3 2.55 23.10 18.00
C ASP A 3 3.54 22.61 16.96
N ALA A 4 4.53 21.84 17.38
CA ALA A 4 5.47 21.19 16.47
C ALA A 4 4.76 20.19 15.55
N LEU A 5 3.82 19.38 16.08
CA LEU A 5 3.01 18.46 15.29
C LEU A 5 2.17 19.18 14.23
N ASN A 6 1.46 20.26 14.62
CA ASN A 6 0.61 21.03 13.72
C ASN A 6 1.43 21.72 12.61
N ARG A 7 2.62 22.22 12.93
CA ARG A 7 3.55 22.80 11.94
C ARG A 7 4.06 21.77 10.95
N THR A 8 4.53 20.61 11.44
CA THR A 8 5.02 19.53 10.59
C THR A 8 3.92 18.99 9.70
N PHE A 9 2.73 18.75 10.27
CA PHE A 9 1.54 18.34 9.50
C PHE A 9 1.25 19.32 8.37
N SER A 10 1.17 20.62 8.69
CA SER A 10 0.84 21.66 7.71
C SER A 10 1.90 21.79 6.61
N ALA A 11 3.19 21.60 6.96
CA ALA A 11 4.30 21.65 6.01
C ALA A 11 4.22 20.47 5.02
N ILE A 12 4.05 19.24 5.52
CA ILE A 12 3.94 18.06 4.68
C ILE A 12 2.67 18.10 3.82
N TRP A 13 1.54 18.50 4.38
CA TRP A 13 0.29 18.61 3.63
C TRP A 13 0.35 19.67 2.54
N LYS A 14 1.02 20.79 2.77
CA LYS A 14 1.25 21.85 1.78
C LYS A 14 2.12 21.34 0.62
N MET A 15 3.20 20.60 0.93
CA MET A 15 4.05 19.95 -0.06
C MET A 15 3.29 18.90 -0.88
N GLN A 16 2.52 18.04 -0.21
CA GLN A 16 1.70 17.01 -0.86
C GLN A 16 0.72 17.62 -1.86
N ARG A 17 0.02 18.70 -1.48
CA ARG A 17 -0.91 19.38 -2.39
C ARG A 17 -0.22 19.96 -3.61
N LEU A 18 1.00 20.47 -3.48
CA LEU A 18 1.78 20.94 -4.62
C LEU A 18 2.11 19.79 -5.59
N VAL A 19 2.68 18.70 -5.07
CA VAL A 19 3.05 17.53 -5.88
C VAL A 19 1.82 16.90 -6.52
N ALA A 20 0.75 16.67 -5.74
CA ALA A 20 -0.49 16.11 -6.25
C ALA A 20 -1.20 17.04 -7.25
N GLY A 21 -1.10 18.35 -7.07
CA GLY A 21 -1.60 19.34 -8.02
C GLY A 21 -0.85 19.29 -9.37
N VAL A 22 0.47 19.19 -9.34
CA VAL A 22 1.27 19.02 -10.56
C VAL A 22 0.92 17.72 -11.25
N THR A 23 0.81 16.62 -10.50
CA THR A 23 0.43 15.30 -11.06
C THR A 23 -0.98 15.36 -11.68
N LEU A 24 -1.92 16.04 -11.02
CA LEU A 24 -3.27 16.23 -11.54
C LEU A 24 -3.28 17.04 -12.84
N LEU A 25 -2.46 18.08 -12.94
CA LEU A 25 -2.32 18.88 -14.18
C LEU A 25 -1.77 18.01 -15.33
N VAL A 26 -0.73 17.25 -15.06
CA VAL A 26 -0.15 16.31 -16.06
C VAL A 26 -1.20 15.28 -16.48
N TRP A 27 -1.95 14.73 -15.54
CA TRP A 27 -3.05 13.80 -15.83
C TRP A 27 -4.15 14.43 -16.68
N LEU A 28 -4.57 15.65 -16.39
CA LEU A 28 -5.57 16.37 -17.18
C LEU A 28 -5.08 16.64 -18.60
N VAL A 29 -3.84 17.03 -18.78
CA VAL A 29 -3.22 17.18 -20.11
C VAL A 29 -3.32 15.86 -20.88
N TYR A 30 -2.95 14.73 -20.24
CA TYR A 30 -3.10 13.41 -20.85
C TYR A 30 -4.57 13.13 -21.26
N VAL A 31 -5.54 13.34 -20.36
CA VAL A 31 -6.97 13.07 -20.62
C VAL A 31 -7.51 13.91 -21.78
N PHE A 32 -7.12 15.19 -21.88
CA PHE A 32 -7.66 16.07 -22.91
C PHE A 32 -6.98 15.89 -24.28
N PHE A 33 -5.69 15.57 -24.30
CA PHE A 33 -4.91 15.55 -25.54
C PHE A 33 -4.60 14.14 -26.07
N ILE A 34 -4.54 13.12 -25.21
CA ILE A 34 -4.03 11.79 -25.56
C ILE A 34 -5.09 10.69 -25.42
N ALA A 35 -6.03 10.78 -24.47
CA ALA A 35 -6.93 9.69 -24.09
C ALA A 35 -7.93 9.22 -25.16
N GLY A 36 -8.10 9.94 -26.26
CA GLY A 36 -8.90 9.52 -27.42
C GLY A 36 -10.31 9.00 -27.07
N GLU A 37 -10.60 7.77 -27.47
CA GLU A 37 -11.89 7.10 -27.24
C GLU A 37 -12.13 6.70 -25.77
N GLU A 38 -11.05 6.50 -24.99
CA GLU A 38 -11.14 6.14 -23.57
C GLU A 38 -11.33 7.33 -22.64
N LYS A 39 -11.72 8.47 -23.17
CA LYS A 39 -11.85 9.75 -22.46
C LYS A 39 -12.79 9.68 -21.25
N ILE A 40 -13.88 8.94 -21.34
CA ILE A 40 -14.88 8.78 -20.27
C ILE A 40 -14.27 8.03 -19.09
N ILE A 41 -13.54 6.94 -19.35
CA ILE A 41 -12.89 6.14 -18.31
C ILE A 41 -11.77 6.95 -17.67
N SER A 42 -10.95 7.61 -18.48
CA SER A 42 -9.87 8.47 -18.00
C SER A 42 -10.36 9.65 -17.16
N LEU A 43 -11.51 10.22 -17.53
CA LEU A 43 -12.13 11.28 -16.75
C LEU A 43 -12.62 10.78 -15.38
N ASN A 44 -13.21 9.58 -15.34
CA ASN A 44 -13.60 8.95 -14.06
C ASN A 44 -12.38 8.72 -13.16
N LEU A 45 -11.25 8.28 -13.72
CA LEU A 45 -10.00 8.09 -12.98
C LEU A 45 -9.40 9.41 -12.46
N THR A 46 -9.81 10.57 -12.99
CA THR A 46 -9.41 11.88 -12.45
C THR A 46 -9.82 12.04 -10.98
N MET A 47 -10.93 11.43 -10.55
CA MET A 47 -11.34 11.42 -9.14
C MET A 47 -10.29 10.75 -8.24
N MET A 48 -9.59 9.73 -8.75
CA MET A 48 -8.49 9.09 -8.04
C MET A 48 -7.29 10.03 -7.89
N SER A 49 -6.97 10.81 -8.91
CA SER A 49 -5.91 11.83 -8.85
C SER A 49 -6.29 12.98 -7.88
N VAL A 50 -7.56 13.38 -7.85
CA VAL A 50 -8.07 14.35 -6.88
C VAL A 50 -7.99 13.82 -5.45
N SER A 51 -8.23 12.53 -5.24
CA SER A 51 -8.13 11.92 -3.90
C SER A 51 -6.73 12.03 -3.30
N CYS A 52 -5.67 12.08 -4.13
CA CYS A 52 -4.29 12.29 -3.67
C CYS A 52 -4.08 13.67 -3.01
N LEU A 53 -4.84 14.69 -3.39
CA LEU A 53 -4.79 16.02 -2.76
C LEU A 53 -5.29 16.02 -1.31
N VAL A 54 -6.19 15.09 -1.01
CA VAL A 54 -6.94 15.02 0.26
C VAL A 54 -6.50 13.83 1.12
N ASN A 55 -5.65 12.96 0.60
CA ASN A 55 -5.19 11.77 1.33
C ASN A 55 -4.34 12.18 2.55
N LEU A 56 -4.83 11.84 3.75
CA LEU A 56 -4.19 12.14 5.04
C LEU A 56 -3.93 10.87 5.86
N ASP A 57 -3.97 9.69 5.24
CA ASP A 57 -3.73 8.40 5.90
C ASP A 57 -2.36 8.34 6.58
N TRP A 58 -1.35 8.95 5.97
CA TRP A 58 -0.01 9.05 6.54
C TRP A 58 0.01 9.75 7.91
N CYS A 59 -0.88 10.73 8.12
CA CYS A 59 -0.96 11.44 9.39
C CYS A 59 -1.56 10.56 10.48
N LEU A 60 -2.63 9.82 10.19
CA LEU A 60 -3.22 8.85 11.12
C LEU A 60 -2.26 7.70 11.45
N MET A 61 -1.49 7.23 10.44
CA MET A 61 -0.43 6.24 10.66
C MET A 61 0.67 6.79 11.58
N GLY A 62 1.07 8.06 11.40
CA GLY A 62 2.05 8.72 12.27
C GLY A 62 1.56 8.95 13.70
N LEU A 63 0.24 8.98 13.90
CA LEU A 63 -0.40 9.07 15.22
C LEU A 63 -0.69 7.68 15.86
N ASP A 64 -0.23 6.58 15.24
CA ASP A 64 -0.50 5.19 15.65
C ASP A 64 -2.00 4.82 15.68
N GLU A 65 -2.83 5.56 14.93
CA GLU A 65 -4.26 5.33 14.89
C GLU A 65 -4.68 4.46 13.70
N PHE A 66 -4.38 3.18 13.75
CA PHE A 66 -4.69 2.23 12.69
C PHE A 66 -6.16 1.79 12.66
N LYS A 67 -6.85 1.79 13.81
CA LYS A 67 -8.25 1.31 13.92
C LYS A 67 -9.21 2.07 13.01
N PRO A 68 -9.28 3.42 13.05
CA PRO A 68 -10.19 4.18 12.18
C PRO A 68 -9.85 3.99 10.70
N ILE A 69 -8.56 3.86 10.34
CA ILE A 69 -8.13 3.61 8.97
C ILE A 69 -8.64 2.24 8.49
N ALA A 70 -8.42 1.19 9.27
CA ALA A 70 -8.81 -0.16 8.91
C ALA A 70 -10.33 -0.29 8.78
N LEU A 71 -11.09 0.19 9.78
CA LEU A 71 -12.55 0.11 9.77
C LEU A 71 -13.15 0.86 8.58
N ARG A 72 -12.71 2.09 8.35
CA ARG A 72 -13.14 2.91 7.23
C ARG A 72 -12.82 2.26 5.88
N ASN A 73 -11.57 1.82 5.68
CA ASN A 73 -11.14 1.21 4.42
C ASN A 73 -11.91 -0.07 4.15
N THR A 74 -12.18 -0.88 5.17
CA THR A 74 -12.99 -2.08 5.04
C THR A 74 -14.43 -1.74 4.67
N ALA A 75 -15.06 -0.79 5.36
CA ALA A 75 -16.43 -0.37 5.07
C ALA A 75 -16.57 0.18 3.64
N VAL A 76 -15.68 1.09 3.22
CA VAL A 76 -15.71 1.68 1.88
C VAL A 76 -15.49 0.61 0.80
N LYS A 77 -14.56 -0.32 1.00
CA LYS A 77 -14.31 -1.42 0.06
C LYS A 77 -15.48 -2.40 -0.03
N LEU A 78 -16.13 -2.71 1.08
CA LEU A 78 -17.33 -3.57 1.07
C LEU A 78 -18.49 -2.90 0.34
N LEU A 79 -18.71 -1.60 0.59
CA LEU A 79 -19.73 -0.83 -0.14
C LEU A 79 -19.42 -0.75 -1.63
N ALA A 80 -18.16 -0.52 -2.01
CA ALA A 80 -17.74 -0.50 -3.40
C ALA A 80 -17.93 -1.88 -4.07
N ALA A 81 -17.58 -2.97 -3.39
CA ALA A 81 -17.82 -4.32 -3.89
C ALA A 81 -19.33 -4.57 -4.09
N ALA A 82 -20.15 -4.23 -3.11
CA ALA A 82 -21.60 -4.36 -3.24
C ALA A 82 -22.14 -3.54 -4.41
N ALA A 83 -21.67 -2.30 -4.59
CA ALA A 83 -22.05 -1.47 -5.71
C ALA A 83 -21.65 -2.07 -7.07
N VAL A 84 -20.44 -2.62 -7.18
CA VAL A 84 -19.99 -3.30 -8.40
C VAL A 84 -20.89 -4.50 -8.71
N PHE A 85 -21.24 -5.35 -7.74
CA PHE A 85 -22.13 -6.49 -7.96
C PHE A 85 -23.55 -6.09 -8.35
N LEU A 86 -24.02 -4.93 -7.90
CA LEU A 86 -25.36 -4.45 -8.20
C LEU A 86 -25.45 -3.80 -9.61
N PHE A 87 -24.45 -2.99 -9.96
CA PHE A 87 -24.50 -2.11 -11.12
C PHE A 87 -23.72 -2.63 -12.33
N VAL A 88 -22.64 -3.40 -12.13
CA VAL A 88 -21.81 -3.91 -13.22
C VAL A 88 -22.25 -5.32 -13.58
N ARG A 89 -22.92 -5.47 -14.71
CA ARG A 89 -23.43 -6.76 -15.18
C ARG A 89 -22.94 -7.15 -16.57
N LYS A 90 -22.52 -6.18 -17.37
CA LYS A 90 -22.10 -6.37 -18.75
C LYS A 90 -20.69 -5.78 -18.96
N PRO A 91 -19.94 -6.26 -19.97
CA PRO A 91 -18.65 -5.67 -20.32
C PRO A 91 -18.71 -4.17 -20.66
N GLU A 92 -19.85 -3.71 -21.16
CA GLU A 92 -20.11 -2.30 -21.52
C GLU A 92 -20.18 -1.39 -20.29
N ASP A 93 -20.42 -1.96 -19.09
CA ASP A 93 -20.50 -1.23 -17.82
C ASP A 93 -19.11 -0.93 -17.21
N LEU A 94 -18.03 -1.06 -17.99
CA LEU A 94 -16.67 -0.79 -17.54
C LEU A 94 -16.50 0.62 -16.97
N TRP A 95 -17.19 1.61 -17.54
CA TRP A 95 -17.18 2.98 -17.04
C TRP A 95 -17.81 3.11 -15.64
N VAL A 96 -18.85 2.31 -15.34
CA VAL A 96 -19.49 2.24 -14.00
C VAL A 96 -18.51 1.65 -13.00
N TYR A 97 -17.79 0.59 -13.37
CA TYR A 97 -16.74 -0.01 -12.55
C TYR A 97 -15.66 1.02 -12.20
N ALA A 98 -15.13 1.73 -13.22
CA ALA A 98 -14.12 2.77 -13.03
C ALA A 98 -14.64 3.91 -12.13
N PHE A 99 -15.89 4.31 -12.29
CA PHE A 99 -16.54 5.32 -11.46
C PHE A 99 -16.66 4.88 -10.00
N VAL A 100 -17.22 3.69 -9.75
CA VAL A 100 -17.37 3.15 -8.38
C VAL A 100 -16.02 3.02 -7.69
N TRP A 101 -14.99 2.54 -8.40
CA TRP A 101 -13.63 2.41 -7.87
C TRP A 101 -13.04 3.76 -7.49
N SER A 102 -13.11 4.74 -8.38
CA SER A 102 -12.57 6.09 -8.16
C SER A 102 -13.33 6.84 -7.06
N LEU A 103 -14.66 6.72 -7.05
CA LEU A 103 -15.52 7.31 -6.04
C LEU A 103 -15.23 6.73 -4.66
N SER A 104 -15.07 5.41 -4.56
CA SER A 104 -14.75 4.75 -3.29
C SER A 104 -13.43 5.25 -2.71
N THR A 105 -12.42 5.44 -3.56
CA THR A 105 -11.13 5.99 -3.16
C THR A 105 -11.28 7.42 -2.65
N LEU A 106 -12.01 8.26 -3.36
CA LEU A 106 -12.25 9.65 -2.97
C LEU A 106 -13.02 9.75 -1.65
N VAL A 107 -14.09 8.98 -1.49
CA VAL A 107 -14.89 8.91 -0.25
C VAL A 107 -14.02 8.42 0.92
N GLY A 108 -13.16 7.42 0.69
CA GLY A 108 -12.19 6.96 1.66
C GLY A 108 -11.27 8.09 2.14
N CYS A 109 -10.68 8.83 1.22
CA CYS A 109 -9.78 9.95 1.55
C CYS A 109 -10.50 11.11 2.25
N LEU A 110 -11.71 11.48 1.80
CA LEU A 110 -12.53 12.51 2.44
C LEU A 110 -12.91 12.12 3.88
N SER A 111 -13.27 10.86 4.10
CA SER A 111 -13.60 10.35 5.43
C SER A 111 -12.41 10.44 6.39
N CYS A 112 -11.16 10.42 5.89
CA CYS A 112 -9.96 10.64 6.69
C CYS A 112 -9.94 12.02 7.35
N MET A 113 -10.42 13.04 6.66
CA MET A 113 -10.50 14.40 7.24
C MET A 113 -11.39 14.47 8.47
N PHE A 114 -12.49 13.70 8.49
CA PHE A 114 -13.37 13.64 9.67
C PHE A 114 -12.67 12.96 10.85
N SER A 115 -11.87 11.93 10.60
CA SER A 115 -11.12 11.21 11.65
C SER A 115 -9.99 12.06 12.26
N LEU A 116 -9.48 13.05 11.53
CA LEU A 116 -8.43 13.97 11.98
C LEU A 116 -8.96 15.20 12.71
N ARG A 117 -10.28 15.46 12.66
CA ARG A 117 -10.89 16.60 13.35
C ARG A 117 -10.58 16.55 14.85
N GLY A 118 -10.08 17.67 15.38
CA GLY A 118 -9.71 17.81 16.79
C GLY A 118 -8.35 17.25 17.20
N LYS A 119 -7.66 16.50 16.31
CA LYS A 119 -6.33 15.93 16.57
C LYS A 119 -5.21 16.81 16.06
N VAL A 120 -5.39 17.38 14.89
CA VAL A 120 -4.43 18.26 14.23
C VAL A 120 -5.16 19.49 13.70
N THR A 121 -4.53 20.66 13.86
CA THR A 121 -5.05 21.92 13.33
C THR A 121 -4.09 22.45 12.26
N PRO A 122 -4.59 22.77 11.05
CA PRO A 122 -3.74 23.35 10.02
C PRO A 122 -3.27 24.75 10.42
N VAL A 123 -1.97 24.98 10.37
CA VAL A 123 -1.30 26.25 10.69
C VAL A 123 -0.67 26.81 9.42
N LYS A 124 -0.58 28.15 9.33
CA LYS A 124 0.11 28.80 8.21
C LYS A 124 1.62 28.51 8.28
N VAL A 125 2.14 27.87 7.25
CA VAL A 125 3.55 27.47 7.14
C VAL A 125 4.16 28.09 5.88
N THR A 126 5.42 28.51 5.96
CA THR A 126 6.17 29.10 4.85
C THR A 126 6.50 28.03 3.79
N TRP A 127 6.61 28.44 2.53
CA TRP A 127 7.01 27.52 1.45
C TRP A 127 8.40 26.92 1.67
N LYS A 128 9.33 27.66 2.26
CA LYS A 128 10.67 27.15 2.59
C LYS A 128 10.62 25.98 3.58
N GLU A 129 9.74 26.05 4.57
CA GLU A 129 9.54 24.96 5.54
C GLU A 129 8.90 23.73 4.87
N ALA A 130 7.94 23.92 3.98
CA ALA A 130 7.31 22.83 3.24
C ALA A 130 8.31 22.12 2.31
N LEU A 131 9.10 22.86 1.55
CA LEU A 131 10.08 22.33 0.62
C LEU A 131 11.26 21.62 1.31
N LYS A 132 11.55 21.93 2.57
CA LYS A 132 12.57 21.21 3.35
C LYS A 132 12.30 19.71 3.45
N HIS A 133 11.02 19.33 3.45
CA HIS A 133 10.62 17.91 3.48
C HIS A 133 10.64 17.23 2.10
N LEU A 134 10.77 18.00 1.01
CA LEU A 134 10.76 17.45 -0.35
C LEU A 134 11.99 16.58 -0.64
N ALA A 135 13.19 17.06 -0.26
CA ALA A 135 14.43 16.34 -0.56
C ALA A 135 14.49 14.92 0.07
N PRO A 136 14.24 14.74 1.38
CA PRO A 136 14.23 13.41 1.97
C PRO A 136 13.10 12.54 1.41
N CYS A 137 11.92 13.09 1.15
CA CYS A 137 10.82 12.35 0.53
C CYS A 137 11.13 11.94 -0.91
N ALA A 138 11.77 12.81 -1.71
CA ALA A 138 12.17 12.50 -3.07
C ALA A 138 13.19 11.35 -3.12
N LEU A 139 14.17 11.36 -2.22
CA LEU A 139 15.17 10.28 -2.14
C LEU A 139 14.51 8.92 -1.86
N LEU A 140 13.61 8.86 -0.88
CA LEU A 140 12.85 7.65 -0.56
C LEU A 140 11.90 7.23 -1.70
N SER A 141 11.35 8.21 -2.43
CA SER A 141 10.44 7.96 -3.56
C SER A 141 11.13 7.26 -4.74
N ILE A 142 12.43 7.44 -4.95
CA ILE A 142 13.17 6.78 -6.04
C ILE A 142 13.02 5.26 -5.94
N SER A 143 13.22 4.69 -4.76
CA SER A 143 13.08 3.24 -4.55
C SER A 143 11.64 2.76 -4.79
N VAL A 144 10.66 3.53 -4.32
CA VAL A 144 9.23 3.21 -4.50
C VAL A 144 8.84 3.29 -5.99
N ILE A 145 9.31 4.31 -6.71
CA ILE A 145 9.08 4.47 -8.16
C ILE A 145 9.71 3.30 -8.92
N ALA A 146 10.96 2.94 -8.62
CA ALA A 146 11.64 1.82 -9.27
C ALA A 146 10.87 0.50 -9.11
N VAL A 147 10.40 0.20 -7.89
CA VAL A 147 9.56 -0.99 -7.63
C VAL A 147 8.22 -0.90 -8.35
N SER A 148 7.61 0.27 -8.41
CA SER A 148 6.33 0.48 -9.09
C SER A 148 6.47 0.28 -10.60
N VAL A 149 7.51 0.86 -11.21
CA VAL A 149 7.82 0.67 -12.64
C VAL A 149 8.04 -0.82 -12.92
N TYR A 150 8.87 -1.49 -12.12
CA TYR A 150 9.12 -2.93 -12.28
C TYR A 150 7.82 -3.74 -12.28
N ARG A 151 6.94 -3.51 -11.31
CA ARG A 151 5.66 -4.23 -11.20
C ARG A 151 4.68 -3.97 -12.34
N GLN A 152 4.67 -2.75 -12.88
CA GLN A 152 3.74 -2.39 -13.95
C GLN A 152 4.27 -2.75 -15.34
N MET A 153 5.60 -2.89 -15.49
CA MET A 153 6.22 -3.15 -16.78
C MET A 153 5.76 -4.47 -17.38
N ASP A 154 5.60 -5.53 -16.56
CA ASP A 154 5.10 -6.82 -17.02
C ASP A 154 3.72 -6.69 -17.69
N LYS A 155 2.81 -5.91 -17.08
CA LYS A 155 1.45 -5.70 -17.60
C LYS A 155 1.45 -4.89 -18.89
N VAL A 156 2.28 -3.85 -18.95
CA VAL A 156 2.44 -3.03 -20.16
C VAL A 156 3.00 -3.88 -21.30
N MET A 157 4.01 -4.70 -21.02
CA MET A 157 4.59 -5.58 -22.02
C MET A 157 3.59 -6.63 -22.53
N ILE A 158 2.84 -7.28 -21.64
CA ILE A 158 1.82 -8.25 -22.04
C ILE A 158 0.74 -7.57 -22.87
N GLY A 159 0.25 -6.40 -22.46
CA GLY A 159 -0.76 -5.64 -23.20
C GLY A 159 -0.29 -5.17 -24.58
N ALA A 160 1.00 -4.86 -24.73
CA ALA A 160 1.57 -4.40 -26.01
C ALA A 160 1.95 -5.56 -26.95
N LEU A 161 2.38 -6.71 -26.41
CA LEU A 161 2.92 -7.82 -27.21
C LEU A 161 1.90 -8.94 -27.44
N ALA A 162 0.89 -9.06 -26.60
CA ALA A 162 -0.09 -10.14 -26.70
C ALA A 162 -1.52 -9.57 -26.90
N ASP A 163 -2.29 -9.47 -25.80
CA ASP A 163 -3.68 -9.01 -25.85
C ASP A 163 -4.12 -8.51 -24.47
N MET A 164 -5.11 -7.63 -24.44
CA MET A 164 -5.73 -7.12 -23.21
C MET A 164 -6.38 -8.20 -22.37
N ALA A 165 -6.94 -9.26 -23.01
CA ALA A 165 -7.50 -10.41 -22.31
C ALA A 165 -6.44 -11.18 -21.51
N GLN A 166 -5.25 -11.38 -22.08
CA GLN A 166 -4.12 -12.02 -21.39
C GLN A 166 -3.58 -11.15 -20.25
N THR A 167 -3.53 -9.85 -20.44
CA THR A 167 -3.19 -8.90 -19.37
C THR A 167 -4.15 -9.02 -18.20
N GLY A 168 -5.45 -9.14 -18.46
CA GLY A 168 -6.47 -9.36 -17.44
C GLY A 168 -6.31 -10.68 -16.68
N LEU A 169 -5.99 -11.77 -17.38
CA LEU A 169 -5.70 -13.06 -16.75
C LEU A 169 -4.47 -13.01 -15.86
N TYR A 170 -3.39 -12.36 -16.34
CA TYR A 170 -2.16 -12.16 -15.58
C TYR A 170 -2.43 -11.34 -14.30
N GLU A 171 -3.17 -10.23 -14.42
CA GLU A 171 -3.51 -9.39 -13.28
C GLU A 171 -4.36 -10.13 -12.23
N ASN A 172 -5.30 -10.98 -12.66
CA ASN A 172 -6.08 -11.79 -11.74
C ASN A 172 -5.23 -12.86 -11.03
N ALA A 173 -4.30 -13.48 -11.73
CA ALA A 173 -3.33 -14.42 -11.14
C ALA A 173 -2.43 -13.71 -10.12
N GLU A 174 -1.92 -12.52 -10.45
CA GLU A 174 -1.14 -11.68 -9.54
C GLU A 174 -1.93 -11.31 -8.28
N LYS A 175 -3.21 -10.96 -8.41
CA LYS A 175 -4.08 -10.64 -7.25
C LYS A 175 -4.20 -11.82 -6.28
N ILE A 176 -4.26 -13.05 -6.78
CA ILE A 176 -4.30 -14.25 -5.93
C ILE A 176 -2.99 -14.38 -5.15
N ILE A 177 -1.84 -14.21 -5.83
CA ILE A 177 -0.52 -14.27 -5.19
C ILE A 177 -0.37 -13.16 -4.15
N LEU A 178 -0.81 -11.93 -4.48
CA LEU A 178 -0.76 -10.79 -3.56
C LEU A 178 -1.67 -10.98 -2.35
N CYS A 179 -2.80 -11.65 -2.51
CA CYS A 179 -3.67 -12.00 -1.38
C CYS A 179 -2.94 -12.89 -0.36
N LEU A 180 -2.25 -13.93 -0.83
CA LEU A 180 -1.42 -14.78 0.03
C LEU A 180 -0.25 -14.02 0.67
N SER A 181 0.42 -13.19 -0.12
CA SER A 181 1.53 -12.33 0.37
C SER A 181 1.05 -11.31 1.41
N GLY A 182 -0.20 -10.86 1.30
CA GLY A 182 -0.84 -9.95 2.26
C GLY A 182 -0.90 -10.51 3.68
N PHE A 183 -1.14 -11.81 3.84
CA PHE A 183 -1.12 -12.46 5.16
C PHE A 183 0.28 -12.43 5.77
N ILE A 184 1.32 -12.69 4.97
CA ILE A 184 2.71 -12.66 5.40
C ILE A 184 3.09 -11.24 5.84
N SER A 185 2.76 -10.26 5.01
CA SER A 185 3.03 -8.84 5.28
C SER A 185 2.29 -8.32 6.52
N ALA A 186 1.05 -8.76 6.75
CA ALA A 186 0.27 -8.39 7.93
C ALA A 186 0.96 -8.86 9.22
N ILE A 187 1.49 -10.09 9.24
CA ILE A 187 2.26 -10.60 10.38
C ILE A 187 3.50 -9.73 10.61
N GLY A 188 4.25 -9.43 9.56
CA GLY A 188 5.44 -8.57 9.63
C GLY A 188 5.11 -7.17 10.18
N THR A 189 4.07 -6.54 9.68
CA THR A 189 3.66 -5.19 10.09
C THR A 189 3.26 -5.12 11.58
N VAL A 190 2.58 -6.15 12.09
CA VAL A 190 2.20 -6.21 13.53
C VAL A 190 3.40 -6.55 14.41
N MET A 191 4.32 -7.36 13.91
CA MET A 191 5.50 -7.79 14.69
C MET A 191 6.58 -6.72 14.76
N LEU A 192 6.76 -5.91 13.72
CA LEU A 192 7.84 -4.93 13.60
C LEU A 192 7.88 -3.94 14.78
N PRO A 193 6.78 -3.28 15.20
CA PRO A 193 6.81 -2.38 16.36
C PRO A 193 7.15 -3.10 17.68
N LYS A 194 6.64 -4.33 17.85
CA LYS A 194 6.92 -5.13 19.04
C LYS A 194 8.39 -5.54 19.12
N VAL A 195 8.94 -5.99 18.00
CA VAL A 195 10.36 -6.37 17.90
C VAL A 195 11.25 -5.15 18.14
N SER A 196 10.99 -4.02 17.50
CA SER A 196 11.73 -2.78 17.69
C SER A 196 11.73 -2.30 19.16
N ARG A 197 10.58 -2.39 19.83
CA ARG A 197 10.48 -2.04 21.25
C ARG A 197 11.26 -2.98 22.14
N MET A 198 11.19 -4.30 21.90
CA MET A 198 11.95 -5.31 22.65
C MET A 198 13.47 -5.19 22.45
N THR A 199 13.89 -4.87 21.23
CA THR A 199 15.29 -4.61 20.89
C THR A 199 15.83 -3.41 21.67
N ARG A 200 15.08 -2.31 21.74
CA ARG A 200 15.44 -1.13 22.56
C ARG A 200 15.57 -1.48 24.05
N MET A 201 14.78 -2.44 24.54
CA MET A 201 14.85 -2.93 25.93
C MET A 201 15.94 -3.99 26.14
N LYS A 202 16.78 -4.28 25.14
CA LYS A 202 17.84 -5.31 25.16
C LYS A 202 17.33 -6.72 25.50
N GLN A 203 16.06 -7.01 25.21
CA GLN A 203 15.43 -8.31 25.49
C GLN A 203 15.52 -9.23 24.27
N MET A 204 16.74 -9.54 23.83
CA MET A 204 17.00 -10.33 22.62
C MET A 204 16.38 -11.73 22.65
N ASP A 205 16.32 -12.38 23.80
CA ASP A 205 15.69 -13.71 23.92
C ASP A 205 14.16 -13.67 23.74
N ALA A 206 13.54 -12.55 24.13
CA ALA A 206 12.12 -12.34 23.88
C ALA A 206 11.85 -12.07 22.39
N VAL A 207 12.72 -11.33 21.72
CA VAL A 207 12.66 -11.09 20.26
C VAL A 207 12.77 -12.40 19.50
N LYS A 208 13.78 -13.23 19.80
CA LYS A 208 13.97 -14.54 19.17
C LYS A 208 12.74 -15.44 19.33
N ARG A 209 12.19 -15.52 20.53
CA ARG A 209 10.96 -16.30 20.79
C ARG A 209 9.75 -15.81 20.03
N HIS A 210 9.58 -14.50 19.87
CA HIS A 210 8.44 -13.92 19.12
C HIS A 210 8.56 -14.18 17.61
N ILE A 211 9.75 -13.99 17.05
CA ILE A 211 10.02 -14.29 15.63
C ILE A 211 9.80 -15.78 15.36
N HIS A 212 10.34 -16.65 16.20
CA HIS A 212 10.17 -18.09 16.06
C HIS A 212 8.70 -18.52 16.14
N ARG A 213 7.92 -17.97 17.08
CA ARG A 213 6.48 -18.25 17.17
C ARG A 213 5.70 -17.76 15.93
N GLY A 214 6.01 -16.58 15.42
CA GLY A 214 5.40 -16.07 14.19
C GLY A 214 5.70 -16.98 12.99
N PHE A 215 6.93 -17.46 12.89
CA PHE A 215 7.34 -18.41 11.85
C PHE A 215 6.62 -19.77 11.97
N LEU A 216 6.48 -20.30 13.17
CA LEU A 216 5.75 -21.55 13.42
C LEU A 216 4.26 -21.42 13.10
N GLN A 217 3.62 -20.29 13.44
CA GLN A 217 2.22 -20.02 13.09
C GLN A 217 2.04 -19.94 11.57
N PHE A 218 2.93 -19.25 10.88
CA PHE A 218 2.90 -19.16 9.42
C PHE A 218 3.10 -20.52 8.74
N ARG A 219 4.05 -21.32 9.23
CA ARG A 219 4.28 -22.67 8.76
C ARG A 219 3.05 -23.56 8.95
N ARG A 220 2.40 -23.52 10.12
CA ARG A 220 1.16 -24.26 10.38
C ARG A 220 0.02 -23.83 9.46
N PHE A 221 -0.08 -22.52 9.18
CA PHE A 221 -1.07 -22.02 8.23
C PHE A 221 -0.85 -22.57 6.83
N LEU A 222 0.39 -22.58 6.34
CA LEU A 222 0.74 -23.15 5.04
C LEU A 222 0.50 -24.66 4.98
N GLU A 223 0.87 -25.40 6.02
CA GLU A 223 0.65 -26.85 6.10
C GLU A 223 -0.85 -27.22 6.16
N GLY A 224 -1.65 -26.42 6.87
CA GLY A 224 -3.10 -26.63 6.98
C GLY A 224 -3.91 -26.28 5.71
N HIS A 225 -3.35 -25.43 4.85
CA HIS A 225 -3.98 -25.01 3.58
C HIS A 225 -3.24 -25.55 2.36
N ARG A 226 -2.52 -26.65 2.50
CA ARG A 226 -1.78 -27.29 1.40
C ARG A 226 -2.74 -27.74 0.31
N PRO A 227 -2.72 -27.14 -0.91
CA PRO A 227 -3.55 -27.61 -2.00
C PRO A 227 -3.13 -29.03 -2.39
N ARG A 228 -4.08 -29.87 -2.79
CA ARG A 228 -3.86 -31.28 -3.12
C ARG A 228 -2.77 -31.53 -4.18
N LYS A 229 -2.44 -30.51 -4.98
CA LYS A 229 -1.41 -30.51 -6.03
C LYS A 229 -0.21 -29.59 -5.73
N ALA A 230 -0.02 -29.19 -4.48
CA ALA A 230 1.10 -28.30 -4.10
C ALA A 230 2.47 -28.93 -4.34
N ASP A 231 2.54 -30.24 -4.39
CA ASP A 231 3.80 -30.98 -4.64
C ASP A 231 4.28 -30.83 -6.09
N GLU A 232 3.37 -30.41 -7.00
CA GLU A 232 3.68 -30.18 -8.42
C GLU A 232 4.15 -28.73 -8.70
N VAL A 233 4.08 -27.83 -7.71
CA VAL A 233 4.49 -26.42 -7.88
C VAL A 233 5.90 -26.21 -7.32
N PRO A 234 6.94 -26.12 -8.19
CA PRO A 234 8.35 -26.03 -7.75
C PRO A 234 8.61 -24.85 -6.79
N GLN A 235 7.95 -23.72 -7.03
CA GLN A 235 8.10 -22.51 -6.21
C GLN A 235 7.61 -22.71 -4.78
N PHE A 236 6.54 -23.48 -4.58
CA PHE A 236 6.00 -23.76 -3.24
C PHE A 236 6.92 -24.72 -2.45
N GLN A 237 7.53 -25.69 -3.14
CA GLN A 237 8.54 -26.56 -2.53
C GLN A 237 9.80 -25.80 -2.14
N VAL A 238 10.26 -24.85 -2.98
CA VAL A 238 11.40 -23.97 -2.66
C VAL A 238 11.10 -23.09 -1.44
N LEU A 239 9.88 -22.55 -1.36
CA LEU A 239 9.45 -21.76 -0.21
C LEU A 239 9.47 -22.59 1.08
N LEU A 240 8.85 -23.75 1.08
CA LEU A 240 8.82 -24.66 2.25
C LEU A 240 10.21 -25.16 2.66
N ARG A 241 11.09 -25.40 1.69
CA ARG A 241 12.46 -25.86 1.94
C ARG A 241 13.33 -24.77 2.57
N ASN A 242 13.15 -23.51 2.16
CA ASN A 242 13.97 -22.38 2.61
C ASN A 242 13.46 -21.75 3.92
N LEU A 243 12.20 -21.98 4.30
CA LEU A 243 11.61 -21.50 5.54
C LEU A 243 12.41 -21.90 6.81
N PRO A 244 12.83 -23.18 7.01
CA PRO A 244 13.63 -23.58 8.14
C PRO A 244 15.03 -22.95 8.14
N ALA A 245 15.64 -22.82 6.95
CA ALA A 245 16.96 -22.20 6.79
C ALA A 245 16.95 -20.71 7.14
N ALA A 246 15.92 -19.98 6.71
CA ALA A 246 15.75 -18.57 7.06
C ALA A 246 15.55 -18.38 8.59
N GLY A 247 14.76 -19.25 9.22
CA GLY A 247 14.57 -19.24 10.68
C GLY A 247 15.87 -19.55 11.45
N LYS A 248 16.71 -20.43 10.90
CA LYS A 248 18.00 -20.78 11.48
C LYS A 248 19.02 -19.65 11.29
N ALA A 249 19.08 -19.05 10.11
CA ALA A 249 19.96 -17.91 9.84
C ALA A 249 19.70 -16.71 10.76
N VAL A 250 18.43 -16.42 11.05
CA VAL A 250 18.02 -15.36 12.01
C VAL A 250 18.48 -15.73 13.45
N ASN A 251 18.50 -17.01 13.80
CA ASN A 251 18.91 -17.47 15.11
C ASN A 251 20.43 -17.49 15.28
N ASP A 252 21.16 -17.79 14.21
CA ASP A 252 22.63 -17.97 14.23
C ASP A 252 23.39 -16.63 14.04
N ASN A 253 22.75 -15.59 13.50
CA ASN A 253 23.40 -14.29 13.31
C ASN A 253 22.50 -13.12 13.79
N PRO A 254 22.45 -12.90 15.11
CA PRO A 254 21.66 -11.82 15.70
C PRO A 254 22.16 -10.41 15.34
N ASP A 255 23.45 -10.28 15.02
CA ASP A 255 24.08 -8.98 14.73
C ASP A 255 23.67 -8.45 13.35
N ALA A 256 23.48 -9.34 12.37
CA ALA A 256 22.95 -8.96 11.05
C ALA A 256 21.52 -8.36 11.12
N LEU A 257 20.74 -8.77 12.12
CA LEU A 257 19.42 -8.20 12.38
C LEU A 257 19.51 -6.79 12.98
N GLN A 258 20.53 -6.59 13.83
CA GLN A 258 20.82 -5.30 14.44
C GLN A 258 21.29 -4.27 13.40
N ASP A 259 22.13 -4.70 12.46
CA ASP A 259 22.63 -3.85 11.37
C ASP A 259 21.53 -3.50 10.37
N ALA A 260 20.61 -4.42 10.08
CA ALA A 260 19.45 -4.17 9.21
C ALA A 260 18.38 -3.25 9.85
N ILE A 261 18.37 -3.11 11.18
CA ILE A 261 17.45 -2.23 11.91
C ILE A 261 18.07 -0.84 12.11
N ASN A 262 19.41 -0.74 12.14
CA ASN A 262 20.14 0.50 12.38
C ASN A 262 20.48 1.26 11.09
N ASN A 263 20.37 0.62 9.91
CA ASN A 263 20.44 1.22 8.58
C ASN A 263 19.04 1.49 8.00
#